data_9566d23995c0b0a5b626afde2a49deaf
#
_entry.id   9566d23995c0b0a5b626afde2a49deaf
#
_cell.length_a   1.000
_cell.length_b   1.000
_cell.length_c   1.000
_cell.angle_alpha   90.00
_cell.angle_beta   90.00
_cell.angle_gamma   90.00
#
_symmetry.space_group_name_H-M   'P 1'
#
loop_
_entity.id
_entity.type
_entity.pdbx_description
1 polymer ?
#
loop_
_entity_poly.entity_id
_entity_poly.type
_entity_poly.pdbx_seq_one_letter_code
_entity_poly.pdbx_strand_id
1 'polypeptide(L)'
;MERYIEYFSGYRNAYGVADFNHQDSKIDPETGKKKPVYRWNFEELTKDIYQQHLDGKLSIGIQPCTEDSEVKFGVIDIDPKDYADFNKKDYIETIQQYELPLLPVESKSGGLHLFLFMDAFTDSK
;
A
#
# COMPACT_ATOMS: atom_id res chain seq x y z
N MET A 1 -4.15 -8.26 14.02
CA MET A 1 -5.11 -8.49 12.92
C MET A 1 -6.21 -7.43 12.89
N GLU A 2 -7.05 -7.30 13.89
CA GLU A 2 -8.19 -6.37 13.89
C GLU A 2 -7.77 -4.92 13.68
N ARG A 3 -6.73 -4.45 14.37
CA ARG A 3 -6.17 -3.11 14.13
C ARG A 3 -5.65 -2.92 12.71
N TYR A 4 -5.01 -3.93 12.13
CA TYR A 4 -4.52 -3.85 10.75
C TYR A 4 -5.68 -3.67 9.77
N ILE A 5 -6.74 -4.45 9.92
CA ILE A 5 -7.95 -4.33 9.10
C ILE A 5 -8.63 -2.97 9.32
N GLU A 6 -8.66 -2.49 10.56
CA GLU A 6 -9.23 -1.19 10.90
C GLU A 6 -8.51 -0.04 10.18
N TYR A 7 -7.18 -0.02 10.20
CA TYR A 7 -6.38 1.03 9.55
C TYR A 7 -6.40 0.93 8.03
N PHE A 8 -6.31 -0.27 7.48
CA PHE A 8 -6.30 -0.51 6.03
C PHE A 8 -7.67 -0.91 5.50
N SER A 9 -8.70 -0.23 5.95
CA SER A 9 -10.06 -0.40 5.45
C SER A 9 -10.34 0.50 4.25
N GLY A 10 -11.05 -0.05 3.26
CA GLY A 10 -11.47 0.67 2.05
C GLY A 10 -12.61 -0.08 1.36
N TYR A 11 -12.57 -0.15 0.04
CA TYR A 11 -13.53 -0.93 -0.73
C TYR A 11 -13.42 -2.42 -0.41
N ARG A 12 -14.55 -3.06 -0.07
CA ARG A 12 -14.55 -4.43 0.44
C ARG A 12 -14.88 -5.50 -0.60
N ASN A 13 -15.47 -5.12 -1.73
CA ASN A 13 -15.99 -6.07 -2.72
C ASN A 13 -15.03 -6.35 -3.88
N ALA A 14 -13.80 -5.87 -3.78
CA ALA A 14 -12.71 -6.23 -4.66
C ALA A 14 -11.35 -5.89 -4.02
N TYR A 15 -10.31 -6.57 -4.45
CA TYR A 15 -8.94 -6.29 -4.07
C TYR A 15 -7.97 -6.66 -5.19
N GLY A 16 -6.86 -5.94 -5.26
CA GLY A 16 -5.77 -6.27 -6.17
C GLY A 16 -4.97 -7.47 -5.69
N VAL A 17 -4.45 -8.27 -6.61
CA VAL A 17 -3.52 -9.37 -6.32
C VAL A 17 -2.29 -9.24 -7.21
N ALA A 18 -1.12 -9.36 -6.60
CA ALA A 18 0.15 -9.51 -7.33
C ALA A 18 0.51 -10.99 -7.40
N ASP A 19 0.28 -11.59 -8.56
CA ASP A 19 0.53 -13.02 -8.81
C ASP A 19 1.92 -13.24 -9.41
N PHE A 20 2.85 -13.68 -8.59
CA PHE A 20 4.23 -14.02 -9.00
C PHE A 20 4.33 -15.38 -9.69
N ASN A 21 3.33 -16.24 -9.58
CA ASN A 21 3.32 -17.59 -10.14
C ASN A 21 2.54 -17.68 -11.46
N HIS A 22 1.96 -16.55 -11.90
CA HIS A 22 1.26 -16.51 -13.17
C HIS A 22 2.19 -16.86 -14.34
N GLN A 23 1.67 -17.55 -15.35
CA GLN A 23 2.46 -17.97 -16.54
C GLN A 23 3.09 -16.79 -17.27
N ASP A 24 2.48 -15.62 -17.26
CA ASP A 24 2.97 -14.39 -17.89
C ASP A 24 3.90 -13.57 -16.99
N SER A 25 4.21 -14.05 -15.81
CA SER A 25 5.15 -13.42 -14.88
C SER A 25 6.56 -13.48 -15.46
N LYS A 26 7.19 -12.33 -15.66
CA LYS A 26 8.50 -12.18 -16.29
C LYS A 26 9.59 -11.84 -15.29
N ILE A 27 10.83 -12.21 -15.60
CA ILE A 27 12.00 -11.73 -14.87
C ILE A 27 12.41 -10.38 -15.47
N ASP A 28 12.56 -9.38 -14.64
CA ASP A 28 13.10 -8.09 -15.01
C ASP A 28 14.57 -8.25 -15.41
N PRO A 29 14.95 -7.94 -16.66
CA PRO A 29 16.33 -8.14 -17.12
C PRO A 29 17.35 -7.21 -16.43
N GLU A 30 16.91 -6.06 -15.94
CA GLU A 30 17.79 -5.09 -15.25
C GLU A 30 18.05 -5.46 -13.79
N THR A 31 17.01 -5.95 -13.10
CA THR A 31 17.09 -6.23 -11.66
C THR A 31 17.19 -7.70 -11.31
N GLY A 32 16.93 -8.60 -12.27
CA GLY A 32 16.83 -10.04 -12.04
C GLY A 32 15.64 -10.47 -11.18
N LYS A 33 14.75 -9.54 -10.81
CA LYS A 33 13.59 -9.82 -9.97
C LYS A 33 12.39 -10.24 -10.80
N LYS A 34 11.59 -11.16 -10.24
CA LYS A 34 10.36 -11.60 -10.87
C LYS A 34 9.29 -10.50 -10.76
N LYS A 35 8.74 -10.08 -11.90
CA LYS A 35 7.61 -9.14 -11.96
C LYS A 35 6.31 -9.93 -11.88
N PRO A 36 5.40 -9.61 -10.95
CA PRO A 36 4.11 -10.27 -10.89
C PRO A 36 3.19 -9.81 -12.00
N VAL A 37 2.16 -10.59 -12.26
CA VAL A 37 0.98 -10.13 -13.00
C VAL A 37 0.01 -9.55 -11.98
N TYR A 38 -0.42 -8.33 -12.21
CA TYR A 38 -1.42 -7.67 -11.36
C TYR A 38 -2.81 -7.92 -11.91
N ARG A 39 -3.74 -8.31 -11.05
CA ARG A 39 -5.13 -8.52 -11.40
C ARG A 39 -6.06 -8.08 -10.28
N TRP A 40 -7.29 -7.73 -10.63
CA TRP A 40 -8.37 -7.52 -9.67
C TRP A 40 -9.07 -8.84 -9.38
N ASN A 41 -9.33 -9.08 -8.10
CA ASN A 41 -10.22 -10.13 -7.64
C ASN A 41 -11.52 -9.48 -7.17
N PHE A 42 -12.63 -9.79 -7.85
CA PHE A 42 -13.95 -9.21 -7.56
C PHE A 42 -14.72 -10.07 -6.56
N GLU A 43 -14.08 -10.32 -5.43
CA GLU A 43 -14.62 -11.05 -4.30
C GLU A 43 -14.47 -10.21 -3.03
N GLU A 44 -15.18 -10.58 -1.97
CA GLU A 44 -15.10 -9.88 -0.70
C GLU A 44 -13.68 -9.99 -0.11
N LEU A 45 -13.14 -8.85 0.30
CA LEU A 45 -11.88 -8.77 1.06
C LEU A 45 -12.14 -9.18 2.52
N THR A 46 -12.03 -10.48 2.78
CA THR A 46 -12.32 -11.07 4.08
C THR A 46 -11.14 -10.99 5.04
N LYS A 47 -11.41 -11.24 6.32
CA LYS A 47 -10.37 -11.35 7.36
C LYS A 47 -9.31 -12.42 7.01
N ASP A 48 -9.71 -13.52 6.37
CA ASP A 48 -8.81 -14.58 5.95
C ASP A 48 -7.84 -14.11 4.86
N ILE A 49 -8.28 -13.28 3.92
CA ILE A 49 -7.42 -12.67 2.89
C ILE A 49 -6.36 -11.77 3.53
N TYR A 50 -6.75 -10.92 4.49
CA TYR A 50 -5.79 -10.14 5.27
C TYR A 50 -4.79 -11.03 6.03
N GLN A 51 -5.25 -12.14 6.60
CA GLN A 51 -4.36 -13.08 7.30
C GLN A 51 -3.35 -13.71 6.35
N GLN A 52 -3.80 -14.16 5.18
CA GLN A 52 -2.90 -14.71 4.14
C GLN A 52 -1.85 -13.68 3.68
N HIS A 53 -2.23 -12.41 3.60
CA HIS A 53 -1.28 -11.33 3.30
C HIS A 53 -0.23 -11.16 4.41
N LEU A 54 -0.65 -11.10 5.66
CA LEU A 54 0.24 -10.97 6.81
C LEU A 54 1.16 -12.19 7.00
N ASP A 55 0.68 -13.38 6.62
CA ASP A 55 1.46 -14.61 6.60
C ASP A 55 2.46 -14.69 5.41
N GLY A 56 2.46 -13.70 4.52
CA GLY A 56 3.30 -13.68 3.33
C GLY A 56 2.88 -14.65 2.22
N LYS A 57 1.66 -15.21 2.30
CA LYS A 57 1.13 -16.18 1.32
C LYS A 57 0.51 -15.49 0.10
N LEU A 58 -0.01 -14.27 0.29
CA LEU A 58 -0.71 -13.52 -0.73
C LEU A 58 -0.27 -12.05 -0.72
N SER A 59 0.04 -11.49 -1.88
CA SER A 59 0.29 -10.05 -2.02
C SER A 59 -0.98 -9.37 -2.51
N ILE A 60 -1.57 -8.52 -1.68
CA ILE A 60 -2.82 -7.82 -1.99
C ILE A 60 -2.63 -6.32 -2.12
N GLY A 61 -3.51 -5.70 -2.90
CA GLY A 61 -3.69 -4.26 -2.98
C GLY A 61 -5.11 -3.88 -2.55
N ILE A 62 -5.21 -2.89 -1.68
CA ILE A 62 -6.48 -2.39 -1.16
C ILE A 62 -6.85 -1.12 -1.92
N GLN A 63 -8.09 -0.99 -2.36
CA GLN A 63 -8.63 0.26 -2.86
C GLN A 63 -9.08 1.12 -1.67
N PRO A 64 -8.42 2.27 -1.41
CA PRO A 64 -8.76 3.09 -0.24
C PRO A 64 -10.15 3.67 -0.27
N CYS A 65 -10.65 4.05 -1.46
CA CYS A 65 -11.94 4.72 -1.64
C CYS A 65 -13.09 3.71 -1.68
N THR A 66 -14.09 3.91 -0.82
CA THR A 66 -15.32 3.13 -0.78
C THR A 66 -16.31 3.53 -1.89
N GLU A 67 -17.43 2.80 -2.01
CA GLU A 67 -18.52 3.12 -2.93
C GLU A 67 -19.13 4.50 -2.66
N ASP A 68 -19.13 4.96 -1.40
CA ASP A 68 -19.67 6.25 -0.98
C ASP A 68 -18.66 7.40 -1.11
N SER A 69 -17.53 7.17 -1.80
CA SER A 69 -16.45 8.15 -1.94
C SER A 69 -15.82 8.58 -0.61
N GLU A 70 -15.74 7.68 0.34
CA GLU A 70 -15.10 7.87 1.63
C GLU A 70 -13.78 7.11 1.71
N VAL A 71 -12.84 7.65 2.48
CA VAL A 71 -11.53 7.05 2.73
C VAL A 71 -11.23 7.01 4.23
N LYS A 72 -10.46 6.03 4.67
CA LYS A 72 -9.96 5.92 6.04
C LYS A 72 -8.45 6.03 6.13
N PHE A 73 -7.76 5.89 5.02
CA PHE A 73 -6.33 6.14 4.92
C PHE A 73 -5.97 6.69 3.55
N GLY A 74 -4.86 7.40 3.50
CA GLY A 74 -4.22 7.85 2.28
C GLY A 74 -2.74 7.52 2.31
N VAL A 75 -2.09 7.52 1.16
CA VAL A 75 -0.66 7.27 1.04
C VAL A 75 -0.04 8.21 0.03
N ILE A 76 1.13 8.75 0.38
CA ILE A 76 2.01 9.47 -0.54
C ILE A 76 3.17 8.53 -0.85
N ASP A 77 3.37 8.23 -2.12
CA ASP A 77 4.50 7.42 -2.59
C ASP A 77 5.63 8.34 -3.06
N ILE A 78 6.81 8.18 -2.43
CA ILE A 78 8.02 8.92 -2.79
C ILE A 78 9.04 7.94 -3.34
N ASP A 79 9.20 7.93 -4.65
CA ASP A 79 10.17 7.08 -5.35
C ASP A 79 11.49 7.86 -5.53
N PRO A 80 12.64 7.30 -5.11
CA PRO A 80 13.95 7.97 -5.22
C PRO A 80 14.31 8.40 -6.64
N LYS A 81 13.84 7.66 -7.66
CA LYS A 81 14.14 7.99 -9.07
C LYS A 81 13.51 9.30 -9.55
N ASP A 82 12.43 9.75 -8.88
CA ASP A 82 11.70 10.96 -9.25
C ASP A 82 12.28 12.23 -8.59
N TYR A 83 13.24 12.07 -7.66
CA TYR A 83 13.81 13.16 -6.87
C TYR A 83 15.33 13.03 -6.80
N ALA A 84 16.06 13.97 -7.41
CA ALA A 84 17.54 13.96 -7.48
C ALA A 84 18.21 13.97 -6.10
N ASP A 85 17.63 14.70 -5.13
CA ASP A 85 18.17 14.87 -3.78
C ASP A 85 17.38 14.05 -2.75
N PHE A 86 16.87 12.87 -3.13
CA PHE A 86 16.10 12.03 -2.22
C PHE A 86 16.95 11.59 -1.01
N ASN A 87 16.48 11.91 0.19
CA ASN A 87 17.08 11.48 1.45
C ASN A 87 15.99 11.11 2.45
N LYS A 88 15.85 9.83 2.74
CA LYS A 88 14.83 9.31 3.69
C LYS A 88 14.88 9.98 5.05
N LYS A 89 16.10 10.23 5.55
CA LYS A 89 16.30 10.84 6.86
C LYS A 89 15.70 12.24 6.92
N ASP A 90 15.89 13.06 5.88
CA ASP A 90 15.36 14.42 5.84
C ASP A 90 13.81 14.42 5.86
N TYR A 91 13.17 13.48 5.15
CA TYR A 91 11.71 13.31 5.21
C TYR A 91 11.23 12.94 6.61
N ILE A 92 11.89 11.97 7.26
CA ILE A 92 11.53 11.52 8.61
C ILE A 92 11.73 12.65 9.62
N GLU A 93 12.85 13.37 9.56
CA GLU A 93 13.15 14.53 10.43
C GLU A 93 12.10 15.64 10.24
N THR A 94 11.70 15.93 8.99
CA THR A 94 10.68 16.93 8.69
C THR A 94 9.33 16.53 9.29
N ILE A 95 8.91 15.26 9.13
CA ILE A 95 7.68 14.75 9.72
C ILE A 95 7.68 14.90 11.24
N GLN A 96 8.79 14.59 11.89
CA GLN A 96 8.94 14.72 13.34
C GLN A 96 8.99 16.19 13.79
N GLN A 97 9.74 17.04 13.09
CA GLN A 97 9.89 18.46 13.42
C GLN A 97 8.56 19.22 13.37
N TYR A 98 7.73 18.93 12.36
CA TYR A 98 6.45 19.58 12.17
C TYR A 98 5.26 18.80 12.75
N GLU A 99 5.54 17.69 13.46
CA GLU A 99 4.53 16.83 14.07
C GLU A 99 3.43 16.43 13.07
N LEU A 100 3.83 16.11 11.84
CA LEU A 100 2.89 15.73 10.79
C LEU A 100 2.28 14.35 11.09
N PRO A 101 0.98 14.17 10.87
CA PRO A 101 0.28 12.90 11.15
C PRO A 101 0.54 11.86 10.07
N LEU A 102 1.81 11.66 9.71
CA LEU A 102 2.27 10.77 8.66
C LEU A 102 3.13 9.66 9.24
N LEU A 103 2.81 8.42 8.90
CA LEU A 103 3.61 7.25 9.23
C LEU A 103 4.53 6.90 8.05
N PRO A 104 5.85 7.11 8.15
CA PRO A 104 6.77 6.71 7.11
C PRO A 104 7.05 5.20 7.16
N VAL A 105 6.91 4.53 6.02
CA VAL A 105 7.25 3.12 5.84
C VAL A 105 8.16 3.00 4.62
N GLU A 106 9.27 2.27 4.77
CA GLU A 106 10.19 2.04 3.65
C GLU A 106 9.52 1.21 2.56
N SER A 107 9.58 1.71 1.32
CA SER A 107 9.07 0.99 0.17
C SER A 107 10.08 -0.05 -0.35
N LYS A 108 9.60 -1.01 -1.13
CA LYS A 108 10.43 -2.07 -1.73
C LYS A 108 11.53 -1.53 -2.65
N SER A 109 11.34 -0.37 -3.25
CA SER A 109 12.29 0.33 -4.12
C SER A 109 13.35 1.15 -3.36
N GLY A 110 13.26 1.20 -2.04
CA GLY A 110 14.14 2.03 -1.18
C GLY A 110 13.62 3.45 -0.98
N GLY A 111 12.41 3.76 -1.44
CA GLY A 111 11.71 5.01 -1.18
C GLY A 111 10.88 4.97 0.10
N LEU A 112 9.90 5.85 0.18
CA LEU A 112 8.99 5.97 1.32
C LEU A 112 7.52 5.94 0.86
N HIS A 113 6.72 5.19 1.60
CA HIS A 113 5.27 5.37 1.66
C HIS A 113 4.94 6.15 2.93
N LEU A 114 4.31 7.30 2.79
CA LEU A 114 3.84 8.10 3.92
C LEU A 114 2.34 7.88 4.09
N PHE A 115 1.95 7.15 5.12
CA PHE A 115 0.55 6.84 5.40
C PHE A 115 -0.06 7.91 6.30
N LEU A 116 -1.25 8.36 5.91
CA LEU A 116 -2.16 9.15 6.73
C LEU A 116 -3.36 8.27 7.10
N PHE A 117 -3.60 8.07 8.38
CA PHE A 117 -4.77 7.34 8.88
C PHE A 117 -5.76 8.30 9.52
N MET A 118 -7.03 8.06 9.27
CA MET A 118 -8.15 8.82 9.85
C MET A 118 -8.92 7.97 10.85
N ASP A 119 -9.44 8.58 11.89
CA ASP A 119 -10.18 7.88 12.95
C ASP A 119 -11.50 7.28 12.44
N ALA A 120 -12.08 7.90 11.42
CA ALA A 120 -13.33 7.45 10.79
C ALA A 120 -13.24 7.61 9.27
N PHE A 121 -14.16 6.97 8.55
CA PHE A 121 -14.33 7.23 7.13
C PHE A 121 -14.68 8.69 6.88
N THR A 122 -13.99 9.29 5.93
CA THR A 122 -14.04 10.73 5.62
C THR A 122 -14.23 10.90 4.12
N ASP A 123 -14.95 11.95 3.70
CA ASP A 123 -15.12 12.29 2.28
C ASP A 123 -13.76 12.39 1.59
N SER A 124 -13.62 11.76 0.45
CA SER A 124 -12.37 11.71 -0.33
C SER A 124 -12.10 12.98 -1.15
N LYS A 125 -13.05 13.93 -1.19
CA LYS A 125 -12.95 15.18 -1.95
C LYS A 125 -12.30 16.31 -1.17
#